data_8fcaa877eacd1c98c10df421b4032d83
#
_entry.id   8fcaa877eacd1c98c10df421b4032d83
#
_cell.length_a   1.000
_cell.length_b   1.000
_cell.length_c   1.000
_cell.angle_alpha   90.00
_cell.angle_beta   90.00
_cell.angle_gamma   90.00
#
_symmetry.space_group_name_H-M   'P 1'
#
loop_
_entity.id
_entity.type
_entity.pdbx_description
1 polymer ?
#
loop_
_entity_poly.entity_id
_entity_poly.type
_entity_poly.pdbx_seq_one_letter_code
_entity_poly.pdbx_strand_id
1 'polypeptide(L)'
;LKPGDTVMGMALDNGGHLTHGSPVNISGKYFNFVPYGVNDEGFIDYAAFAKQVNKVKPKLIVAGASAYPREIDFQTMADIAHANGAMFMVDMAHIAGLVAAGLHQSPVPCADVVTTTTHKTLRGPRGGLILCNNPYLIKKLNSAVFPGTQGGPLMHIIAAKAVCFGEALKPEFKAYQQRVIDNAKALAKGLTDRGLNLVSGGTDNHLCLCLLYTSDAADD
;
A
#
# COMPACT_ATOMS: atom_id res chain seq x y z
N LEU A 1 6.33 -16.85 7.59
CA LEU A 1 5.17 -17.60 7.09
C LEU A 1 5.60 -18.95 6.53
N LYS A 2 4.66 -19.90 6.51
CA LYS A 2 4.76 -21.18 5.82
C LYS A 2 3.61 -21.30 4.82
N PRO A 3 3.74 -22.10 3.75
CA PRO A 3 2.62 -22.38 2.86
C PRO A 3 1.38 -22.82 3.64
N GLY A 4 0.21 -22.27 3.31
CA GLY A 4 -1.06 -22.51 4.00
C GLY A 4 -1.35 -21.60 5.20
N ASP A 5 -0.38 -20.78 5.64
CA ASP A 5 -0.64 -19.81 6.71
C ASP A 5 -1.69 -18.79 6.27
N THR A 6 -2.55 -18.38 7.22
CA THR A 6 -3.59 -17.38 6.94
C THR A 6 -3.01 -15.97 6.99
N VAL A 7 -3.30 -15.21 5.94
CA VAL A 7 -2.90 -13.82 5.75
C VAL A 7 -4.15 -13.00 5.44
N MET A 8 -4.22 -11.77 5.91
CA MET A 8 -5.24 -10.82 5.48
C MET A 8 -4.63 -9.73 4.61
N GLY A 9 -5.34 -9.32 3.57
CA GLY A 9 -4.95 -8.23 2.67
C GLY A 9 -6.18 -7.52 2.13
N MET A 10 -6.02 -6.31 1.60
CA MET A 10 -7.13 -5.59 1.01
C MET A 10 -7.66 -6.31 -0.22
N ALA A 11 -8.99 -6.43 -0.33
CA ALA A 11 -9.65 -7.02 -1.48
C ALA A 11 -9.26 -6.30 -2.78
N LEU A 12 -9.04 -7.06 -3.85
CA LEU A 12 -8.67 -6.51 -5.16
C LEU A 12 -9.73 -5.54 -5.66
N ASP A 13 -11.01 -5.91 -5.52
CA ASP A 13 -12.17 -5.11 -5.92
C ASP A 13 -12.30 -3.79 -5.13
N ASN A 14 -11.63 -3.69 -3.98
CA ASN A 14 -11.61 -2.50 -3.15
C ASN A 14 -10.30 -1.70 -3.26
N GLY A 15 -9.47 -2.01 -4.23
CA GLY A 15 -8.23 -1.31 -4.50
C GLY A 15 -6.96 -2.01 -4.01
N GLY A 16 -7.05 -3.26 -3.56
CA GLY A 16 -5.90 -4.08 -3.18
C GLY A 16 -4.95 -4.33 -4.36
N HIS A 17 -3.73 -4.77 -4.04
CA HIS A 17 -2.75 -5.12 -5.07
C HIS A 17 -2.82 -6.61 -5.43
N LEU A 18 -2.57 -6.95 -6.70
CA LEU A 18 -2.56 -8.34 -7.19
C LEU A 18 -1.62 -9.26 -6.38
N THR A 19 -0.50 -8.72 -5.89
CA THR A 19 0.43 -9.51 -5.06
C THR A 19 0.00 -9.69 -3.61
N HIS A 20 -1.14 -9.13 -3.21
CA HIS A 20 -1.72 -9.28 -1.88
C HIS A 20 -2.83 -10.33 -1.87
N GLY A 21 -2.55 -11.52 -2.40
CA GLY A 21 -3.43 -12.67 -2.29
C GLY A 21 -4.30 -13.00 -3.49
N SER A 22 -4.09 -12.36 -4.65
CA SER A 22 -4.79 -12.77 -5.87
C SER A 22 -4.50 -14.24 -6.20
N PRO A 23 -5.52 -15.04 -6.57
CA PRO A 23 -5.37 -16.47 -6.90
C PRO A 23 -4.38 -16.75 -8.03
N VAL A 24 -4.14 -15.79 -8.92
CA VAL A 24 -3.18 -15.93 -10.01
C VAL A 24 -1.74 -15.63 -9.57
N ASN A 25 -1.56 -14.96 -8.41
CA ASN A 25 -0.26 -14.63 -7.87
C ASN A 25 0.27 -15.72 -6.94
N ILE A 26 1.59 -15.80 -6.82
CA ILE A 26 2.24 -16.78 -5.93
C ILE A 26 1.79 -16.61 -4.47
N SER A 27 1.48 -15.40 -4.02
CA SER A 27 0.98 -15.15 -2.67
C SER A 27 -0.36 -15.86 -2.42
N GLY A 28 -1.31 -15.75 -3.34
CA GLY A 28 -2.60 -16.42 -3.25
C GLY A 28 -2.53 -17.95 -3.47
N LYS A 29 -1.45 -18.43 -4.11
CA LYS A 29 -1.23 -19.87 -4.29
C LYS A 29 -0.59 -20.53 -3.07
N TYR A 30 0.27 -19.80 -2.36
CA TYR A 30 0.98 -20.34 -1.20
C TYR A 30 0.28 -20.11 0.13
N PHE A 31 -0.46 -19.03 0.27
CA PHE A 31 -1.08 -18.62 1.53
C PHE A 31 -2.60 -18.61 1.43
N ASN A 32 -3.24 -18.85 2.57
CA ASN A 32 -4.68 -18.70 2.68
C ASN A 32 -5.02 -17.22 2.92
N PHE A 33 -5.29 -16.47 1.84
CA PHE A 33 -5.64 -15.06 1.94
C PHE A 33 -7.14 -14.87 2.25
N VAL A 34 -7.41 -14.08 3.28
CA VAL A 34 -8.75 -13.62 3.66
C VAL A 34 -8.81 -12.11 3.39
N PRO A 35 -9.60 -11.66 2.42
CA PRO A 35 -9.66 -10.25 2.08
C PRO A 35 -10.41 -9.44 3.13
N TYR A 36 -9.96 -8.20 3.37
CA TYR A 36 -10.76 -7.15 4.01
C TYR A 36 -11.13 -6.08 2.97
N GLY A 37 -12.21 -5.36 3.22
CA GLY A 37 -12.76 -4.41 2.25
C GLY A 37 -12.95 -3.02 2.81
N VAL A 38 -13.76 -2.27 2.07
CA VAL A 38 -14.26 -0.93 2.44
C VAL A 38 -15.77 -1.01 2.70
N ASN A 39 -16.31 0.01 3.37
CA ASN A 39 -17.75 0.19 3.51
C ASN A 39 -18.40 0.69 2.21
N ASP A 40 -19.72 0.85 2.21
CA ASP A 40 -20.48 1.32 1.05
C ASP A 40 -20.09 2.73 0.58
N GLU A 41 -19.48 3.51 1.46
CA GLU A 41 -18.98 4.85 1.16
C GLU A 41 -17.55 4.84 0.59
N GLY A 42 -16.91 3.66 0.48
CA GLY A 42 -15.56 3.48 -0.06
C GLY A 42 -14.44 3.74 0.94
N PHE A 43 -14.69 3.70 2.25
CA PHE A 43 -13.69 3.86 3.31
C PHE A 43 -13.40 2.55 4.02
N ILE A 44 -12.17 2.36 4.48
CA ILE A 44 -11.82 1.24 5.36
C ILE A 44 -12.60 1.39 6.67
N ASP A 45 -13.44 0.39 6.99
CA ASP A 45 -14.13 0.30 8.29
C ASP A 45 -13.22 -0.42 9.29
N TYR A 46 -12.52 0.33 10.11
CA TYR A 46 -11.59 -0.21 11.11
C TYR A 46 -12.29 -1.04 12.20
N ALA A 47 -13.54 -0.77 12.49
CA ALA A 47 -14.31 -1.57 13.46
C ALA A 47 -14.69 -2.94 12.88
N ALA A 48 -15.15 -2.98 11.64
CA ALA A 48 -15.41 -4.22 10.91
C ALA A 48 -14.11 -5.02 10.70
N PHE A 49 -13.02 -4.33 10.34
CA PHE A 49 -11.70 -4.92 10.20
C PHE A 49 -11.23 -5.58 11.51
N ALA A 50 -11.35 -4.90 12.65
CA ALA A 50 -10.98 -5.46 13.96
C ALA A 50 -11.79 -6.73 14.31
N LYS A 51 -13.09 -6.73 14.04
CA LYS A 51 -13.95 -7.91 14.22
C LYS A 51 -13.51 -9.07 13.34
N GLN A 52 -13.17 -8.77 12.08
CA GLN A 52 -12.71 -9.78 11.13
C GLN A 52 -11.36 -10.35 11.54
N VAL A 53 -10.37 -9.53 11.92
CA VAL A 53 -9.05 -9.97 12.42
C VAL A 53 -9.21 -10.88 13.63
N ASN A 54 -10.06 -10.50 14.57
CA ASN A 54 -10.31 -11.30 15.77
C ASN A 54 -10.93 -12.67 15.45
N LYS A 55 -11.78 -12.75 14.43
CA LYS A 55 -12.40 -14.02 13.96
C LYS A 55 -11.41 -14.87 13.18
N VAL A 56 -10.65 -14.29 12.27
CA VAL A 56 -9.76 -14.97 11.32
C VAL A 56 -8.46 -15.41 11.98
N LYS A 57 -7.94 -14.63 12.94
CA LYS A 57 -6.64 -14.85 13.61
C LYS A 57 -5.50 -15.06 12.61
N PRO A 58 -5.27 -14.12 11.69
CA PRO A 58 -4.22 -14.25 10.69
C PRO A 58 -2.84 -14.24 11.34
N LYS A 59 -1.84 -14.80 10.67
CA LYS A 59 -0.42 -14.67 11.07
C LYS A 59 0.21 -13.37 10.59
N LEU A 60 -0.30 -12.84 9.48
CA LEU A 60 0.15 -11.59 8.88
C LEU A 60 -1.05 -10.81 8.35
N ILE A 61 -1.01 -9.51 8.56
CA ILE A 61 -1.90 -8.56 7.90
C ILE A 61 -1.06 -7.69 6.97
N VAL A 62 -1.49 -7.57 5.71
CA VAL A 62 -0.87 -6.70 4.70
C VAL A 62 -1.79 -5.52 4.48
N ALA A 63 -1.31 -4.33 4.80
CA ALA A 63 -1.96 -3.07 4.48
C ALA A 63 -1.26 -2.37 3.30
N GLY A 64 -1.94 -1.38 2.73
CA GLY A 64 -1.52 -0.70 1.52
C GLY A 64 -2.36 -1.12 0.32
N ALA A 65 -2.46 -0.23 -0.64
CA ALA A 65 -3.37 -0.38 -1.76
C ALA A 65 -2.78 0.17 -3.05
N SER A 66 -3.25 -0.36 -4.18
CA SER A 66 -2.95 0.18 -5.52
C SER A 66 -3.89 1.31 -5.90
N ALA A 67 -5.14 1.24 -5.43
CA ALA A 67 -6.23 2.09 -5.88
C ALA A 67 -7.16 2.47 -4.71
N TYR A 68 -6.60 3.03 -3.66
CA TYR A 68 -7.35 3.57 -2.53
C TYR A 68 -7.06 5.07 -2.39
N PRO A 69 -8.06 5.96 -2.58
CA PRO A 69 -7.82 7.40 -2.69
C PRO A 69 -7.75 8.11 -1.34
N ARG A 70 -7.94 7.42 -0.23
CA ARG A 70 -7.99 8.00 1.11
C ARG A 70 -6.75 7.68 1.92
N GLU A 71 -6.54 8.44 2.99
CA GLU A 71 -5.51 8.15 3.96
C GLU A 71 -5.79 6.84 4.69
N ILE A 72 -4.75 6.05 4.96
CA ILE A 72 -4.84 4.82 5.74
C ILE A 72 -4.24 5.07 7.12
N ASP A 73 -5.01 4.79 8.17
CA ASP A 73 -4.52 4.83 9.54
C ASP A 73 -3.75 3.54 9.86
N PHE A 74 -2.45 3.57 9.57
CA PHE A 74 -1.56 2.44 9.82
C PHE A 74 -1.38 2.14 11.30
N GLN A 75 -1.46 3.15 12.17
CA GLN A 75 -1.34 2.93 13.61
C GLN A 75 -2.50 2.10 14.15
N THR A 76 -3.73 2.49 13.82
CA THR A 76 -4.93 1.72 14.21
C THR A 76 -4.87 0.29 13.68
N MET A 77 -4.42 0.08 12.42
CA MET A 77 -4.30 -1.27 11.87
C MET A 77 -3.21 -2.09 12.56
N ALA A 78 -2.08 -1.47 12.90
CA ALA A 78 -0.99 -2.12 13.64
C ALA A 78 -1.45 -2.56 15.03
N ASP A 79 -2.14 -1.67 15.76
CA ASP A 79 -2.66 -1.97 17.10
C ASP A 79 -3.63 -3.17 17.07
N ILE A 80 -4.53 -3.21 16.08
CA ILE A 80 -5.45 -4.33 15.88
C ILE A 80 -4.68 -5.63 15.56
N ALA A 81 -3.68 -5.56 14.67
CA ALA A 81 -2.87 -6.71 14.29
C ALA A 81 -2.12 -7.28 15.51
N HIS A 82 -1.37 -6.43 16.20
CA HIS A 82 -0.54 -6.84 17.33
C HIS A 82 -1.37 -7.33 18.52
N ALA A 83 -2.52 -6.71 18.81
CA ALA A 83 -3.46 -7.20 19.84
C ALA A 83 -3.99 -8.61 19.54
N ASN A 84 -3.96 -9.04 18.29
CA ASN A 84 -4.37 -10.38 17.86
C ASN A 84 -3.20 -11.33 17.60
N GLY A 85 -1.97 -10.92 17.89
CA GLY A 85 -0.75 -11.74 17.70
C GLY A 85 -0.34 -11.88 16.22
N ALA A 86 -0.88 -11.07 15.33
CA ALA A 86 -0.51 -11.02 13.93
C ALA A 86 0.68 -10.07 13.72
N MET A 87 1.55 -10.38 12.76
CA MET A 87 2.50 -9.41 12.24
C MET A 87 1.78 -8.42 11.33
N PHE A 88 2.29 -7.19 11.29
CA PHE A 88 1.75 -6.14 10.44
C PHE A 88 2.79 -5.71 9.40
N MET A 89 2.45 -5.86 8.13
CA MET A 89 3.25 -5.43 6.99
C MET A 89 2.51 -4.35 6.22
N VAL A 90 3.21 -3.31 5.82
CA VAL A 90 2.65 -2.27 4.96
C VAL A 90 3.40 -2.20 3.65
N ASP A 91 2.68 -2.33 2.54
CA ASP A 91 3.16 -1.97 1.21
C ASP A 91 2.76 -0.52 0.89
N MET A 92 3.71 0.39 1.04
CA MET A 92 3.47 1.81 0.78
C MET A 92 3.84 2.24 -0.65
N ALA A 93 3.97 1.30 -1.57
CA ALA A 93 4.51 1.55 -2.91
C ALA A 93 3.86 2.75 -3.62
N HIS A 94 2.54 2.88 -3.57
CA HIS A 94 1.82 3.99 -4.21
C HIS A 94 2.04 5.33 -3.53
N ILE A 95 2.16 5.35 -2.22
CA ILE A 95 2.22 6.58 -1.41
C ILE A 95 3.63 6.88 -0.86
N ALA A 96 4.65 6.11 -1.24
CA ALA A 96 6.00 6.25 -0.67
C ALA A 96 6.59 7.66 -0.83
N GLY A 97 6.31 8.34 -1.93
CA GLY A 97 6.72 9.73 -2.11
C GLY A 97 6.01 10.70 -1.16
N LEU A 98 4.73 10.47 -0.88
CA LEU A 98 3.96 11.28 0.07
C LEU A 98 4.44 11.03 1.50
N VAL A 99 4.72 9.78 1.86
CA VAL A 99 5.30 9.40 3.16
C VAL A 99 6.68 10.05 3.34
N ALA A 100 7.56 9.95 2.33
CA ALA A 100 8.89 10.59 2.38
C ALA A 100 8.83 12.11 2.52
N ALA A 101 7.80 12.74 1.94
CA ALA A 101 7.55 14.18 2.05
C ALA A 101 6.85 14.59 3.37
N GLY A 102 6.45 13.64 4.22
CA GLY A 102 5.67 13.91 5.44
C GLY A 102 4.25 14.38 5.18
N LEU A 103 3.65 13.95 4.06
CA LEU A 103 2.29 14.32 3.61
C LEU A 103 1.30 13.16 3.71
N HIS A 104 1.73 12.03 4.25
CA HIS A 104 0.92 10.87 4.62
C HIS A 104 1.56 10.24 5.86
N GLN A 105 0.74 9.58 6.69
CA GLN A 105 1.23 8.85 7.86
C GLN A 105 2.31 7.83 7.43
N SER A 106 3.44 7.83 8.15
CA SER A 106 4.50 6.84 7.91
C SER A 106 4.16 5.53 8.60
N PRO A 107 4.19 4.40 7.90
CA PRO A 107 4.02 3.09 8.52
C PRO A 107 5.26 2.59 9.27
N VAL A 108 6.43 3.20 9.04
CA VAL A 108 7.71 2.71 9.56
C VAL A 108 7.76 2.60 11.09
N PRO A 109 7.14 3.51 11.86
CA PRO A 109 7.14 3.39 13.33
C PRO A 109 6.28 2.26 13.88
N CYS A 110 5.22 1.84 13.17
CA CYS A 110 4.21 0.92 13.70
C CYS A 110 4.19 -0.45 13.00
N ALA A 111 4.69 -0.56 11.78
CA ALA A 111 4.72 -1.83 11.05
C ALA A 111 5.97 -2.66 11.38
N ASP A 112 5.82 -3.98 11.41
CA ASP A 112 6.96 -4.91 11.56
C ASP A 112 7.85 -4.93 10.32
N VAL A 113 7.22 -4.81 9.15
CA VAL A 113 7.91 -4.75 7.84
C VAL A 113 7.19 -3.76 6.95
N VAL A 114 7.96 -2.92 6.26
CA VAL A 114 7.43 -2.01 5.25
C VAL A 114 8.08 -2.35 3.91
N THR A 115 7.28 -2.48 2.87
CA THR A 115 7.75 -2.63 1.49
C THR A 115 7.35 -1.43 0.65
N THR A 116 8.14 -1.16 -0.37
CA THR A 116 7.78 -0.16 -1.38
C THR A 116 8.49 -0.46 -2.70
N THR A 117 7.93 0.05 -3.78
CA THR A 117 8.65 0.29 -5.02
C THR A 117 9.32 1.66 -4.98
N THR A 118 10.36 1.85 -5.79
CA THR A 118 11.05 3.15 -5.91
C THR A 118 10.57 3.98 -7.10
N HIS A 119 9.78 3.42 -8.01
CA HIS A 119 9.43 3.99 -9.31
C HIS A 119 8.00 4.55 -9.45
N LYS A 120 7.30 4.77 -8.33
CA LYS A 120 5.97 5.41 -8.31
C LYS A 120 6.09 6.85 -7.78
N THR A 121 5.32 7.22 -6.77
CA THR A 121 5.38 8.58 -6.20
C THR A 121 6.76 8.96 -5.66
N LEU A 122 7.60 7.98 -5.30
CA LEU A 122 8.98 8.24 -4.89
C LEU A 122 9.88 8.72 -6.05
N ARG A 123 9.46 8.53 -7.31
CA ARG A 123 10.10 9.08 -8.51
C ARG A 123 11.52 8.57 -8.77
N GLY A 124 11.79 7.33 -8.38
CA GLY A 124 13.09 6.68 -8.55
C GLY A 124 13.13 5.65 -9.68
N PRO A 125 14.21 4.88 -9.78
CA PRO A 125 14.36 3.80 -10.74
C PRO A 125 13.40 2.65 -10.41
N ARG A 126 13.13 1.78 -11.39
CA ARG A 126 12.37 0.56 -11.16
C ARG A 126 13.13 -0.36 -10.20
N GLY A 127 12.52 -0.64 -9.06
CA GLY A 127 13.10 -1.49 -8.02
C GLY A 127 12.21 -1.56 -6.80
N GLY A 128 12.60 -2.37 -5.84
CA GLY A 128 11.93 -2.53 -4.56
C GLY A 128 12.84 -2.11 -3.40
N LEU A 129 12.22 -1.89 -2.26
CA LEU A 129 12.87 -1.59 -0.98
C LEU A 129 12.10 -2.27 0.12
N ILE A 130 12.80 -2.84 1.10
CA ILE A 130 12.23 -3.41 2.32
C ILE A 130 12.83 -2.67 3.50
N LEU A 131 11.99 -2.18 4.39
CA LEU A 131 12.36 -1.47 5.62
C LEU A 131 11.90 -2.28 6.82
N CYS A 132 12.75 -2.36 7.84
CA CYS A 132 12.43 -3.06 9.07
C CYS A 132 13.32 -2.55 10.19
N ASN A 133 12.75 -2.28 11.36
CA ASN A 133 13.49 -1.84 12.55
C ASN A 133 13.85 -3.01 13.49
N ASN A 134 13.33 -4.21 13.24
CA ASN A 134 13.56 -5.38 14.09
C ASN A 134 14.82 -6.16 13.65
N PRO A 135 15.89 -6.22 14.48
CA PRO A 135 17.14 -6.89 14.10
C PRO A 135 16.98 -8.38 13.79
N TYR A 136 16.02 -9.06 14.43
CA TYR A 136 15.70 -10.46 14.17
C TYR A 136 15.08 -10.66 12.79
N LEU A 137 14.14 -9.79 12.43
CA LEU A 137 13.48 -9.85 11.14
C LEU A 137 14.43 -9.46 10.01
N ILE A 138 15.29 -8.45 10.22
CA ILE A 138 16.28 -8.02 9.22
C ILE A 138 17.14 -9.18 8.76
N LYS A 139 17.64 -10.02 9.67
CA LYS A 139 18.45 -11.21 9.30
C LYS A 139 17.68 -12.17 8.42
N LYS A 140 16.40 -12.43 8.76
CA LYS A 140 15.54 -13.33 7.98
C LYS A 140 15.19 -12.73 6.62
N LEU A 141 14.88 -11.43 6.56
CA LEU A 141 14.58 -10.72 5.33
C LEU A 141 15.80 -10.71 4.39
N ASN A 142 16.99 -10.40 4.90
CA ASN A 142 18.21 -10.44 4.11
C ASN A 142 18.46 -11.82 3.52
N SER A 143 18.33 -12.89 4.34
CA SER A 143 18.48 -14.27 3.89
C SER A 143 17.41 -14.68 2.87
N ALA A 144 16.19 -14.20 3.01
CA ALA A 144 15.11 -14.47 2.07
C ALA A 144 15.32 -13.75 0.72
N VAL A 145 15.90 -12.55 0.75
CA VAL A 145 16.29 -11.83 -0.48
C VAL A 145 17.49 -12.52 -1.13
N PHE A 146 18.58 -12.67 -0.39
CA PHE A 146 19.78 -13.34 -0.89
C PHE A 146 20.34 -14.31 0.15
N PRO A 147 20.54 -15.58 -0.19
CA PRO A 147 20.36 -16.21 -1.51
C PRO A 147 18.95 -16.79 -1.76
N GLY A 148 17.96 -16.45 -0.90
CA GLY A 148 16.66 -17.12 -0.93
C GLY A 148 15.87 -16.97 -2.22
N THR A 149 15.86 -15.77 -2.84
CA THR A 149 15.07 -15.48 -4.04
C THR A 149 15.82 -14.73 -5.14
N GLN A 150 16.91 -14.05 -4.81
CA GLN A 150 17.68 -13.21 -5.73
C GLN A 150 19.16 -13.60 -5.74
N GLY A 151 19.89 -13.11 -6.75
CA GLY A 151 21.34 -13.22 -6.89
C GLY A 151 22.04 -11.86 -6.79
N GLY A 152 23.08 -11.66 -7.60
CA GLY A 152 23.86 -10.41 -7.61
C GLY A 152 22.99 -9.18 -7.89
N PRO A 153 23.20 -8.07 -7.17
CA PRO A 153 22.39 -6.87 -7.31
C PRO A 153 22.76 -6.08 -8.59
N LEU A 154 21.79 -5.31 -9.08
CA LEU A 154 21.99 -4.38 -10.18
C LEU A 154 22.55 -3.06 -9.63
N MET A 155 23.88 -2.87 -9.71
CA MET A 155 24.57 -1.74 -9.09
C MET A 155 24.14 -0.38 -9.66
N HIS A 156 23.82 -0.30 -10.95
CA HIS A 156 23.30 0.92 -11.58
C HIS A 156 21.93 1.31 -11.00
N ILE A 157 21.08 0.35 -10.64
CA ILE A 157 19.80 0.61 -9.95
C ILE A 157 20.05 1.09 -8.53
N ILE A 158 21.04 0.52 -7.81
CA ILE A 158 21.41 0.98 -6.48
C ILE A 158 21.91 2.42 -6.50
N ALA A 159 22.78 2.76 -7.46
CA ALA A 159 23.25 4.12 -7.65
C ALA A 159 22.10 5.10 -7.96
N ALA A 160 21.18 4.71 -8.84
CA ALA A 160 20.00 5.50 -9.15
C ALA A 160 19.06 5.68 -7.95
N LYS A 161 18.91 4.65 -7.09
CA LYS A 161 18.18 4.78 -5.81
C LYS A 161 18.84 5.80 -4.89
N ALA A 162 20.17 5.83 -4.80
CA ALA A 162 20.89 6.80 -3.98
C ALA A 162 20.60 8.24 -4.42
N VAL A 163 20.59 8.49 -5.74
CA VAL A 163 20.19 9.80 -6.29
C VAL A 163 18.74 10.13 -5.95
N CYS A 164 17.83 9.19 -6.17
CA CYS A 164 16.40 9.34 -5.85
C CYS A 164 16.19 9.72 -4.37
N PHE A 165 16.85 9.04 -3.44
CA PHE A 165 16.73 9.32 -2.02
C PHE A 165 17.36 10.66 -1.65
N GLY A 166 18.50 11.01 -2.27
CA GLY A 166 19.10 12.33 -2.11
C GLY A 166 18.19 13.47 -2.59
N GLU A 167 17.43 13.26 -3.67
CA GLU A 167 16.40 14.20 -4.13
C GLU A 167 15.21 14.27 -3.15
N ALA A 168 14.75 13.11 -2.65
CA ALA A 168 13.62 13.04 -1.73
C ALA A 168 13.86 13.73 -0.38
N LEU A 169 15.11 13.90 0.02
CA LEU A 169 15.50 14.63 1.22
C LEU A 169 15.46 16.17 1.04
N LYS A 170 15.32 16.68 -0.17
CA LYS A 170 15.33 18.11 -0.44
C LYS A 170 13.95 18.74 -0.21
N PRO A 171 13.89 20.02 0.23
CA PRO A 171 12.62 20.74 0.41
C PRO A 171 11.77 20.80 -0.86
N GLU A 172 12.40 20.86 -2.03
CA GLU A 172 11.74 20.92 -3.33
C GLU A 172 10.91 19.65 -3.60
N PHE A 173 11.34 18.52 -3.08
CA PHE A 173 10.60 17.27 -3.20
C PHE A 173 9.28 17.34 -2.42
N LYS A 174 9.29 17.90 -1.20
CA LYS A 174 8.07 18.12 -0.43
C LYS A 174 7.10 19.05 -1.16
N ALA A 175 7.61 20.16 -1.70
CA ALA A 175 6.79 21.08 -2.50
C ALA A 175 6.23 20.41 -3.76
N TYR A 176 7.00 19.52 -4.41
CA TYR A 176 6.53 18.73 -5.54
C TYR A 176 5.40 17.79 -5.13
N GLN A 177 5.54 17.02 -4.04
CA GLN A 177 4.52 16.09 -3.58
C GLN A 177 3.25 16.82 -3.12
N GLN A 178 3.38 18.02 -2.55
CA GLN A 178 2.20 18.84 -2.22
C GLN A 178 1.42 19.20 -3.49
N ARG A 179 2.11 19.64 -4.55
CA ARG A 179 1.45 19.90 -5.83
C ARG A 179 0.78 18.66 -6.43
N VAL A 180 1.34 17.47 -6.23
CA VAL A 180 0.71 16.22 -6.66
C VAL A 180 -0.65 16.04 -5.98
N ILE A 181 -0.73 16.24 -4.66
CA ILE A 181 -1.98 16.15 -3.90
C ILE A 181 -2.97 17.25 -4.35
N ASP A 182 -2.49 18.49 -4.47
CA ASP A 182 -3.34 19.62 -4.86
C ASP A 182 -3.94 19.41 -6.26
N ASN A 183 -3.14 18.91 -7.20
CA ASN A 183 -3.59 18.57 -8.55
C ASN A 183 -4.59 17.41 -8.56
N ALA A 184 -4.37 16.38 -7.73
CA ALA A 184 -5.33 15.27 -7.60
C ALA A 184 -6.67 15.75 -7.04
N LYS A 185 -6.65 16.62 -6.03
CA LYS A 185 -7.87 17.25 -5.47
C LYS A 185 -8.58 18.12 -6.49
N ALA A 186 -7.83 18.93 -7.25
CA ALA A 186 -8.40 19.78 -8.30
C ALA A 186 -9.04 18.93 -9.42
N LEU A 187 -8.39 17.84 -9.82
CA LEU A 187 -8.94 16.89 -10.78
C LEU A 187 -10.22 16.24 -10.24
N ALA A 188 -10.19 15.72 -9.01
CA ALA A 188 -11.32 15.09 -8.36
C ALA A 188 -12.52 16.05 -8.32
N LYS A 189 -12.30 17.30 -7.88
CA LYS A 189 -13.33 18.33 -7.88
C LYS A 189 -13.88 18.61 -9.29
N GLY A 190 -13.00 18.76 -10.27
CA GLY A 190 -13.41 19.05 -11.66
C GLY A 190 -14.24 17.92 -12.29
N LEU A 191 -13.99 16.66 -11.91
CA LEU A 191 -14.79 15.51 -12.32
C LEU A 191 -16.15 15.52 -11.64
N THR A 192 -16.19 15.73 -10.33
CA THR A 192 -17.44 15.79 -9.55
C THR A 192 -18.34 16.94 -10.01
N ASP A 193 -17.77 18.12 -10.25
CA ASP A 193 -18.51 19.29 -10.77
C ASP A 193 -19.16 19.01 -12.14
N ARG A 194 -18.71 17.99 -12.86
CA ARG A 194 -19.26 17.54 -14.15
C ARG A 194 -20.16 16.32 -14.05
N GLY A 195 -20.55 15.94 -12.83
CA GLY A 195 -21.51 14.87 -12.59
C GLY A 195 -20.89 13.46 -12.58
N LEU A 196 -19.56 13.35 -12.56
CA LEU A 196 -18.91 12.04 -12.44
C LEU A 196 -18.79 11.61 -10.97
N ASN A 197 -19.07 10.34 -10.71
CA ASN A 197 -19.02 9.78 -9.36
C ASN A 197 -17.60 9.29 -9.03
N LEU A 198 -17.04 9.81 -7.94
CA LEU A 198 -15.77 9.33 -7.40
C LEU A 198 -16.03 8.41 -6.21
N VAL A 199 -15.28 7.30 -6.16
CA VAL A 199 -15.24 6.44 -4.98
C VAL A 199 -14.80 7.26 -3.78
N SER A 200 -15.51 7.13 -2.66
CA SER A 200 -15.34 7.91 -1.44
C SER A 200 -15.51 9.44 -1.61
N GLY A 201 -16.05 9.91 -2.74
CA GLY A 201 -16.37 11.33 -2.97
C GLY A 201 -15.15 12.24 -3.19
N GLY A 202 -13.93 11.72 -3.36
CA GLY A 202 -12.75 12.56 -3.57
C GLY A 202 -11.42 11.84 -3.32
N THR A 203 -10.38 12.61 -2.93
CA THR A 203 -9.05 12.05 -2.67
C THR A 203 -8.30 12.84 -1.60
N ASP A 204 -7.47 12.13 -0.83
CA ASP A 204 -6.51 12.69 0.12
C ASP A 204 -5.06 12.53 -0.37
N ASN A 205 -4.85 11.78 -1.46
CA ASN A 205 -3.51 11.44 -1.95
C ASN A 205 -3.30 11.80 -3.43
N HIS A 206 -2.50 11.02 -4.15
CA HIS A 206 -2.05 11.29 -5.52
C HIS A 206 -2.99 10.76 -6.61
N LEU A 207 -4.06 10.05 -6.26
CA LEU A 207 -4.99 9.44 -7.21
C LEU A 207 -6.45 9.72 -6.83
N CYS A 208 -7.35 9.58 -7.78
CA CYS A 208 -8.78 9.46 -7.55
C CYS A 208 -9.34 8.26 -8.34
N LEU A 209 -10.43 7.67 -7.86
CA LEU A 209 -11.15 6.61 -8.53
C LEU A 209 -12.47 7.15 -9.06
N CYS A 210 -12.63 7.10 -10.37
CA CYS A 210 -13.87 7.46 -11.04
C CYS A 210 -14.53 6.20 -11.59
N LEU A 211 -15.75 5.92 -11.15
CA LEU A 211 -16.55 4.83 -11.69
C LEU A 211 -17.30 5.36 -12.92
N LEU A 212 -16.90 4.87 -14.09
CA LEU A 212 -17.53 5.22 -15.36
C LEU A 212 -18.68 4.28 -15.71
N TYR A 213 -19.15 3.46 -14.77
CA TYR A 213 -20.32 2.62 -14.98
C TYR A 213 -21.56 3.51 -15.02
N THR A 214 -21.97 3.84 -16.23
CA THR A 214 -23.37 4.10 -16.50
C THR A 214 -24.03 2.74 -16.76
N SER A 215 -25.23 2.56 -16.29
CA SER A 215 -26.05 1.36 -16.51
C SER A 215 -26.23 1.01 -18.00
N ASP A 216 -25.84 1.89 -18.89
CA ASP A 216 -26.04 1.81 -20.35
C ASP A 216 -24.77 1.39 -21.11
N ALA A 217 -23.62 1.23 -20.44
CA ALA A 217 -22.38 0.77 -21.09
C ALA A 217 -22.28 -0.74 -21.29
N ALA A 218 -23.31 -1.50 -20.89
CA ALA A 218 -23.38 -2.95 -21.08
C ALA A 218 -24.25 -3.38 -22.27
N ASP A 219 -24.90 -2.43 -22.93
CA ASP A 219 -25.87 -2.70 -24.02
C ASP A 219 -25.40 -2.19 -25.41
N ASP A 220 -24.14 -1.74 -25.57
CA ASP A 220 -23.53 -1.37 -26.85
C ASP A 220 -22.52 -2.41 -27.35
#